data_2c8b9db527d9416d09dd4a944d6f0dd4
#
_entry.id   2c8b9db527d9416d09dd4a944d6f0dd4
#
_cell.length_a   1.000
_cell.length_b   1.000
_cell.length_c   1.000
_cell.angle_alpha   90.00
_cell.angle_beta   90.00
_cell.angle_gamma   90.00
#
_symmetry.space_group_name_H-M   'P 1'
#
loop_
_entity.id
_entity.type
_entity.pdbx_description
1 polymer ?
#
loop_
_entity_poly.entity_id
_entity_poly.type
_entity_poly.pdbx_seq_one_letter_code
_entity_poly.pdbx_strand_id
1 'polypeptide(L)'
;MTKKLALVQAHPVFSEKEYLEFERFAQERHEFMDGSVYAMAGESLAHSTICFNLNTIIGLQLRGKKCRGFSPNMKIATNESGLFSYPDLAIICGQPVFYDEKGDVLKNPTVIFEVLSPSTQSYDRGEKFLRYTNYIETLEDYVLISQDKPLIEHYSRQDNSGWQKTEIEGLDAVLKLDSVECEITFGELYDLVEFSA
;
A
#
# COMPACT_ATOMS: atom_id res chain seq x y z
N MET A 1 -18.67 -21.04 -43.69
CA MET A 1 -18.05 -20.96 -42.34
C MET A 1 -18.01 -19.50 -41.89
N THR A 2 -18.98 -19.07 -41.11
CA THR A 2 -19.15 -17.68 -40.68
C THR A 2 -18.36 -17.48 -39.41
N LYS A 3 -17.27 -16.70 -39.47
CA LYS A 3 -16.50 -16.27 -38.28
C LYS A 3 -17.41 -15.37 -37.42
N LYS A 4 -17.85 -15.86 -36.25
CA LYS A 4 -18.39 -15.02 -35.20
C LYS A 4 -17.26 -14.13 -34.68
N LEU A 5 -17.30 -12.83 -34.95
CA LEU A 5 -16.54 -11.85 -34.19
C LEU A 5 -17.06 -11.90 -32.75
N ALA A 6 -16.21 -12.27 -31.82
CA ALA A 6 -16.47 -12.07 -30.40
C ALA A 6 -16.52 -10.56 -30.16
N LEU A 7 -17.67 -10.06 -29.72
CA LEU A 7 -17.78 -8.71 -29.16
C LEU A 7 -16.86 -8.66 -27.94
N VAL A 8 -15.74 -7.95 -28.07
CA VAL A 8 -14.96 -7.48 -26.91
C VAL A 8 -15.88 -6.49 -26.21
N GLN A 9 -16.41 -6.85 -25.05
CA GLN A 9 -17.06 -5.88 -24.17
C GLN A 9 -15.98 -4.88 -23.77
N ALA A 10 -16.05 -3.67 -24.34
CA ALA A 10 -15.26 -2.57 -23.88
C ALA A 10 -15.75 -2.24 -22.46
N HIS A 11 -14.94 -2.53 -21.46
CA HIS A 11 -15.18 -2.01 -20.11
C HIS A 11 -15.10 -0.48 -20.20
N PRO A 12 -15.98 0.27 -19.51
CA PRO A 12 -15.87 1.72 -19.46
C PRO A 12 -14.50 2.10 -18.92
N VAL A 13 -13.76 2.88 -19.69
CA VAL A 13 -12.45 3.40 -19.28
C VAL A 13 -12.72 4.73 -18.60
N PHE A 14 -12.46 4.81 -17.30
CA PHE A 14 -12.55 6.06 -16.54
C PHE A 14 -11.29 6.90 -16.79
N SER A 15 -11.45 8.20 -16.91
CA SER A 15 -10.35 9.13 -16.66
C SER A 15 -10.09 9.22 -15.16
N GLU A 16 -8.89 9.66 -14.75
CA GLU A 16 -8.55 9.89 -13.34
C GLU A 16 -9.55 10.84 -12.67
N LYS A 17 -9.99 11.87 -13.39
CA LYS A 17 -10.97 12.84 -12.90
C LYS A 17 -12.34 12.18 -12.64
N GLU A 18 -12.83 11.40 -13.59
CA GLU A 18 -14.11 10.69 -13.45
C GLU A 18 -14.06 9.68 -12.30
N TYR A 19 -12.93 8.95 -12.16
CA TYR A 19 -12.73 8.06 -11.02
C TYR A 19 -12.77 8.84 -9.69
N LEU A 20 -12.02 9.94 -9.56
CA LEU A 20 -11.99 10.71 -8.31
C LEU A 20 -13.34 11.33 -7.98
N GLU A 21 -14.10 11.79 -8.98
CA GLU A 21 -15.47 12.28 -8.78
C GLU A 21 -16.39 11.14 -8.31
N PHE A 22 -16.30 9.97 -8.89
CA PHE A 22 -17.06 8.77 -8.49
C PHE A 22 -16.66 8.33 -7.08
N GLU A 23 -15.37 8.14 -6.82
CA GLU A 23 -14.83 7.58 -5.57
C GLU A 23 -15.15 8.43 -4.34
N ARG A 24 -15.20 9.76 -4.48
CA ARG A 24 -15.54 10.69 -3.39
C ARG A 24 -16.97 10.57 -2.90
N PHE A 25 -17.86 9.96 -3.68
CA PHE A 25 -19.27 9.72 -3.31
C PHE A 25 -19.58 8.23 -3.14
N ALA A 26 -18.61 7.34 -3.42
CA ALA A 26 -18.79 5.92 -3.28
C ALA A 26 -18.94 5.52 -1.81
N GLN A 27 -19.76 4.51 -1.53
CA GLN A 27 -19.93 3.95 -0.19
C GLN A 27 -18.86 2.90 0.14
N GLU A 28 -18.25 2.32 -0.90
CA GLU A 28 -17.16 1.36 -0.82
C GLU A 28 -15.93 1.95 -1.49
N ARG A 29 -14.74 1.51 -1.07
CA ARG A 29 -13.48 1.99 -1.65
C ARG A 29 -13.15 1.23 -2.93
N HIS A 30 -12.59 1.94 -3.88
CA HIS A 30 -12.12 1.37 -5.14
C HIS A 30 -10.70 1.87 -5.44
N GLU A 31 -9.86 0.99 -5.91
CA GLU A 31 -8.59 1.36 -6.54
C GLU A 31 -8.81 1.63 -8.04
N PHE A 32 -7.97 2.49 -8.59
CA PHE A 32 -7.98 2.81 -10.02
C PHE A 32 -6.63 2.49 -10.63
N MET A 33 -6.64 1.84 -11.78
CA MET A 33 -5.45 1.55 -12.55
C MET A 33 -5.76 1.61 -14.05
N ASP A 34 -5.10 2.53 -14.76
CA ASP A 34 -5.16 2.68 -16.22
C ASP A 34 -6.60 2.68 -16.79
N GLY A 35 -7.49 3.43 -16.18
CA GLY A 35 -8.88 3.54 -16.59
C GLY A 35 -9.81 2.47 -16.03
N SER A 36 -9.31 1.48 -15.34
CA SER A 36 -10.09 0.42 -14.69
C SER A 36 -10.27 0.70 -13.20
N VAL A 37 -11.48 0.43 -12.69
CA VAL A 37 -11.87 0.63 -11.28
C VAL A 37 -12.09 -0.73 -10.64
N TYR A 38 -11.46 -0.97 -9.50
CA TYR A 38 -11.47 -2.24 -8.77
C TYR A 38 -12.03 -2.03 -7.37
N ALA A 39 -13.15 -2.68 -7.05
CA ALA A 39 -13.70 -2.64 -5.70
C ALA A 39 -12.76 -3.35 -4.71
N MET A 40 -12.54 -2.74 -3.57
CA MET A 40 -11.76 -3.36 -2.49
C MET A 40 -12.62 -4.38 -1.76
N ALA A 41 -12.04 -5.56 -1.52
CA ALA A 41 -12.69 -6.60 -0.72
C ALA A 41 -12.61 -6.26 0.79
N GLY A 42 -13.46 -6.94 1.58
CA GLY A 42 -13.34 -6.89 3.03
C GLY A 42 -12.08 -7.61 3.52
N GLU A 43 -11.66 -7.27 4.72
CA GLU A 43 -10.44 -7.79 5.37
C GLU A 43 -10.72 -9.08 6.15
N SER A 44 -9.72 -9.96 6.27
CA SER A 44 -9.74 -11.09 7.20
C SER A 44 -9.47 -10.61 8.64
N LEU A 45 -9.79 -11.44 9.63
CA LEU A 45 -9.45 -11.15 11.04
C LEU A 45 -7.93 -10.94 11.22
N ALA A 46 -7.11 -11.81 10.63
CA ALA A 46 -5.66 -11.71 10.72
C ALA A 46 -5.16 -10.40 10.08
N HIS A 47 -5.62 -10.08 8.88
CA HIS A 47 -5.28 -8.83 8.20
C HIS A 47 -5.62 -7.60 9.06
N SER A 48 -6.86 -7.52 9.55
CA SER A 48 -7.32 -6.39 10.37
C SER A 48 -6.55 -6.28 11.69
N THR A 49 -6.21 -7.41 12.34
CA THR A 49 -5.38 -7.42 13.56
C THR A 49 -3.98 -6.89 13.29
N ILE A 50 -3.33 -7.36 12.22
CA ILE A 50 -2.01 -6.88 11.81
C ILE A 50 -2.03 -5.37 11.51
N CYS A 51 -3.03 -4.89 10.76
CA CYS A 51 -3.19 -3.46 10.46
C CYS A 51 -3.35 -2.62 11.74
N PHE A 52 -4.13 -3.09 12.71
CA PHE A 52 -4.31 -2.39 13.99
C PHE A 52 -3.02 -2.32 14.80
N ASN A 53 -2.29 -3.45 14.91
CA ASN A 53 -1.01 -3.52 15.61
C ASN A 53 0.03 -2.62 14.92
N LEU A 54 0.17 -2.72 13.59
CA LEU A 54 1.08 -1.90 12.78
C LEU A 54 0.83 -0.40 12.99
N ASN A 55 -0.42 0.04 12.87
CA ASN A 55 -0.79 1.44 13.06
C ASN A 55 -0.47 1.92 14.49
N THR A 56 -0.65 1.06 15.50
CA THR A 56 -0.35 1.38 16.89
C THR A 56 1.17 1.52 17.11
N ILE A 57 1.95 0.55 16.66
CA ILE A 57 3.42 0.53 16.81
C ILE A 57 4.04 1.76 16.15
N ILE A 58 3.69 1.99 14.88
CA ILE A 58 4.21 3.12 14.10
C ILE A 58 3.68 4.45 14.64
N GLY A 59 2.39 4.53 14.95
CA GLY A 59 1.78 5.76 15.47
C GLY A 59 2.41 6.25 16.77
N LEU A 60 2.82 5.36 17.67
CA LEU A 60 3.53 5.70 18.90
C LEU A 60 4.93 6.25 18.62
N GLN A 61 5.67 5.63 17.71
CA GLN A 61 7.05 5.99 17.40
C GLN A 61 7.18 7.27 16.56
N LEU A 62 6.15 7.63 15.79
CA LEU A 62 6.14 8.88 15.01
C LEU A 62 5.84 10.14 15.85
N ARG A 63 5.41 9.99 17.11
CA ARG A 63 5.12 11.14 17.97
C ARG A 63 6.35 12.02 18.17
N GLY A 64 6.21 13.32 17.91
CA GLY A 64 7.29 14.30 18.02
C GLY A 64 8.29 14.31 16.86
N LYS A 65 8.15 13.41 15.88
CA LYS A 65 8.95 13.41 14.66
C LYS A 65 8.31 14.28 13.56
N LYS A 66 9.07 14.52 12.49
CA LYS A 66 8.59 15.26 11.31
C LYS A 66 7.78 14.40 10.35
N CYS A 67 7.59 13.13 10.66
CA CYS A 67 6.85 12.16 9.85
C CYS A 67 5.47 11.91 10.46
N ARG A 68 4.50 11.58 9.61
CA ARG A 68 3.13 11.23 10.02
C ARG A 68 2.62 10.04 9.24
N GLY A 69 1.88 9.16 9.93
CA GLY A 69 1.20 8.02 9.33
C GLY A 69 -0.20 8.38 8.85
N PHE A 70 -0.64 7.71 7.78
CA PHE A 70 -1.97 7.83 7.20
C PHE A 70 -2.60 6.44 7.08
N SER A 71 -3.80 6.30 7.64
CA SER A 71 -4.59 5.06 7.60
C SER A 71 -5.10 4.71 6.19
N PRO A 72 -5.68 3.50 6.01
CA PRO A 72 -6.13 3.02 4.69
C PRO A 72 -7.28 3.81 4.03
N ASN A 73 -7.70 4.93 4.60
CA ASN A 73 -8.70 5.82 3.97
C ASN A 73 -8.07 6.99 3.19
N MET A 74 -6.75 7.11 3.25
CA MET A 74 -6.01 8.11 2.49
C MET A 74 -5.45 7.49 1.21
N LYS A 75 -5.91 7.96 0.07
CA LYS A 75 -5.42 7.50 -1.24
C LYS A 75 -3.97 7.93 -1.49
N ILE A 76 -3.23 7.09 -2.18
CA ILE A 76 -1.94 7.42 -2.78
C ILE A 76 -2.10 7.40 -4.29
N ALA A 77 -1.62 8.47 -4.95
CA ALA A 77 -1.51 8.52 -6.40
C ALA A 77 -0.05 8.39 -6.80
N THR A 78 0.22 7.61 -7.84
CA THR A 78 1.50 7.60 -8.52
C THR A 78 1.50 8.68 -9.61
N ASN A 79 2.61 9.43 -9.75
CA ASN A 79 2.75 10.36 -10.84
C ASN A 79 2.81 9.59 -12.17
N GLU A 80 2.05 10.02 -13.17
CA GLU A 80 2.12 9.54 -14.56
C GLU A 80 1.79 8.06 -14.80
N SER A 81 1.61 7.23 -13.76
CA SER A 81 1.32 5.80 -13.96
C SER A 81 -0.14 5.42 -13.82
N GLY A 82 -1.04 6.39 -13.60
CA GLY A 82 -2.48 6.16 -13.54
C GLY A 82 -2.91 5.18 -12.43
N LEU A 83 -2.18 5.11 -11.31
CA LEU A 83 -2.58 4.32 -10.14
C LEU A 83 -3.08 5.25 -9.03
N PHE A 84 -4.27 4.94 -8.51
CA PHE A 84 -4.78 5.46 -7.23
C PHE A 84 -5.16 4.26 -6.37
N SER A 85 -4.58 4.19 -5.19
CA SER A 85 -4.69 3.02 -4.31
C SER A 85 -4.80 3.42 -2.84
N TYR A 86 -5.14 2.46 -2.00
CA TYR A 86 -5.30 2.64 -0.56
C TYR A 86 -4.39 1.67 0.19
N PRO A 87 -3.11 2.00 0.40
CA PRO A 87 -2.24 1.15 1.19
C PRO A 87 -2.72 1.03 2.64
N ASP A 88 -2.40 -0.07 3.31
CA ASP A 88 -2.82 -0.32 4.69
C ASP A 88 -2.22 0.69 5.68
N LEU A 89 -1.02 1.20 5.38
CA LEU A 89 -0.41 2.35 6.05
C LEU A 89 0.55 3.05 5.11
N ALA A 90 0.50 4.38 5.06
CA ALA A 90 1.52 5.20 4.42
C ALA A 90 2.15 6.16 5.42
N ILE A 91 3.45 6.41 5.30
CA ILE A 91 4.16 7.42 6.11
C ILE A 91 4.71 8.49 5.18
N ILE A 92 4.50 9.75 5.55
CA ILE A 92 5.09 10.91 4.87
C ILE A 92 5.98 11.67 5.85
N CYS A 93 7.20 11.97 5.44
CA CYS A 93 8.10 12.85 6.16
C CYS A 93 8.09 14.25 5.55
N GLY A 94 7.96 15.27 6.38
CA GLY A 94 7.84 16.66 5.95
C GLY A 94 6.40 17.06 5.57
N GLN A 95 6.26 17.88 4.53
CA GLN A 95 4.96 18.41 4.13
C GLN A 95 4.25 17.45 3.16
N PRO A 96 2.98 17.09 3.40
CA PRO A 96 2.20 16.33 2.45
C PRO A 96 2.02 17.08 1.13
N VAL A 97 2.20 16.37 0.03
CA VAL A 97 1.90 16.87 -1.32
C VAL A 97 0.64 16.16 -1.80
N PHE A 98 -0.36 16.95 -2.17
CA PHE A 98 -1.64 16.41 -2.62
C PHE A 98 -1.75 16.42 -4.14
N TYR A 99 -2.58 15.52 -4.67
CA TYR A 99 -2.88 15.44 -6.10
C TYR A 99 -3.68 16.65 -6.58
N ASP A 100 -4.66 17.07 -5.79
CA ASP A 100 -5.50 18.24 -6.05
C ASP A 100 -5.84 19.01 -4.75
N GLU A 101 -6.61 20.09 -4.89
CA GLU A 101 -7.01 20.96 -3.78
C GLU A 101 -7.97 20.31 -2.77
N LYS A 102 -8.51 19.13 -3.07
CA LYS A 102 -9.41 18.40 -2.16
C LYS A 102 -8.67 17.80 -0.97
N GLY A 103 -7.38 17.52 -1.11
CA GLY A 103 -6.53 17.06 -0.03
C GLY A 103 -6.82 15.61 0.45
N ASP A 104 -7.40 14.78 -0.41
CA ASP A 104 -7.79 13.40 -0.12
C ASP A 104 -6.93 12.35 -0.86
N VAL A 105 -5.93 12.80 -1.61
CA VAL A 105 -4.99 11.96 -2.37
C VAL A 105 -3.58 12.49 -2.19
N LEU A 106 -2.69 11.66 -1.65
CA LEU A 106 -1.29 11.99 -1.40
C LEU A 106 -0.38 11.49 -2.54
N LYS A 107 0.75 12.17 -2.75
CA LYS A 107 1.70 11.87 -3.83
C LYS A 107 3.12 11.58 -3.38
N ASN A 108 3.46 11.84 -2.12
CA ASN A 108 4.83 11.81 -1.64
C ASN A 108 5.04 10.94 -0.39
N PRO A 109 4.57 9.68 -0.36
CA PRO A 109 4.89 8.78 0.74
C PRO A 109 6.39 8.48 0.79
N THR A 110 6.92 8.36 2.01
CA THR A 110 8.27 7.90 2.31
C THR A 110 8.29 6.40 2.53
N VAL A 111 7.26 5.86 3.19
CA VAL A 111 7.09 4.42 3.42
C VAL A 111 5.67 4.02 3.08
N ILE A 112 5.51 2.87 2.42
CA ILE A 112 4.22 2.23 2.18
C ILE A 112 4.26 0.82 2.75
N PHE A 113 3.18 0.44 3.44
CA PHE A 113 2.95 -0.91 3.94
C PHE A 113 1.68 -1.50 3.31
N GLU A 114 1.78 -2.77 2.91
CA GLU A 114 0.67 -3.58 2.43
C GLU A 114 0.64 -4.90 3.21
N VAL A 115 -0.49 -5.24 3.80
CA VAL A 115 -0.72 -6.55 4.42
C VAL A 115 -1.27 -7.49 3.35
N LEU A 116 -0.51 -8.48 3.00
CA LEU A 116 -0.79 -9.38 1.88
C LEU A 116 -2.05 -10.22 2.13
N SER A 117 -2.94 -10.24 1.16
CA SER A 117 -4.09 -11.15 1.14
C SER A 117 -3.93 -12.18 0.01
N PRO A 118 -4.58 -13.35 0.10
CA PRO A 118 -4.54 -14.34 -0.98
C PRO A 118 -4.99 -13.81 -2.33
N SER A 119 -5.89 -12.82 -2.35
CA SER A 119 -6.43 -12.23 -3.59
C SER A 119 -5.55 -11.14 -4.19
N THR A 120 -4.77 -10.41 -3.37
CA THR A 120 -4.01 -9.23 -3.82
C THR A 120 -2.51 -9.43 -3.85
N GLN A 121 -1.95 -10.43 -3.14
CA GLN A 121 -0.52 -10.61 -2.95
C GLN A 121 0.31 -10.62 -4.24
N SER A 122 -0.21 -11.16 -5.34
CA SER A 122 0.50 -11.16 -6.62
C SER A 122 0.53 -9.77 -7.25
N TYR A 123 -0.51 -9.00 -7.07
CA TYR A 123 -0.60 -7.61 -7.51
C TYR A 123 0.31 -6.70 -6.68
N ASP A 124 0.31 -6.87 -5.35
CA ASP A 124 1.12 -6.08 -4.42
C ASP A 124 2.63 -6.31 -4.65
N ARG A 125 3.05 -7.59 -4.93
CA ARG A 125 4.43 -7.93 -5.28
C ARG A 125 4.85 -7.55 -6.70
N GLY A 126 3.90 -7.34 -7.58
CA GLY A 126 4.13 -7.11 -9.01
C GLY A 126 3.83 -5.71 -9.46
N GLU A 127 2.64 -5.49 -10.01
CA GLU A 127 2.26 -4.24 -10.66
C GLU A 127 2.27 -3.05 -9.71
N LYS A 128 1.75 -3.20 -8.49
CA LYS A 128 1.71 -2.16 -7.47
C LYS A 128 3.13 -1.76 -7.04
N PHE A 129 4.00 -2.76 -6.78
CA PHE A 129 5.41 -2.54 -6.50
C PHE A 129 6.10 -1.73 -7.61
N LEU A 130 5.96 -2.16 -8.87
CA LEU A 130 6.58 -1.46 -10.00
C LEU A 130 6.11 -0.01 -10.13
N ARG A 131 4.82 0.24 -9.92
CA ARG A 131 4.28 1.60 -10.01
C ARG A 131 4.75 2.49 -8.87
N TYR A 132 4.73 2.01 -7.65
CA TYR A 132 5.21 2.77 -6.50
C TYR A 132 6.71 3.08 -6.63
N THR A 133 7.52 2.10 -6.95
CA THR A 133 8.98 2.24 -6.98
C THR A 133 9.50 3.07 -8.15
N ASN A 134 8.81 3.08 -9.28
CA ASN A 134 9.21 3.85 -10.46
C ASN A 134 8.66 5.28 -10.48
N TYR A 135 7.51 5.53 -9.85
CA TYR A 135 6.80 6.80 -10.02
C TYR A 135 6.63 7.61 -8.73
N ILE A 136 7.05 7.09 -7.57
CA ILE A 136 7.08 7.85 -6.32
C ILE A 136 8.54 8.09 -5.92
N GLU A 137 9.04 9.27 -6.24
CA GLU A 137 10.45 9.64 -6.02
C GLU A 137 10.83 9.66 -4.53
N THR A 138 9.87 10.00 -3.67
CA THR A 138 10.07 10.10 -2.21
C THR A 138 9.99 8.79 -1.47
N LEU A 139 9.62 7.69 -2.16
CA LEU A 139 9.48 6.38 -1.54
C LEU A 139 10.86 5.78 -1.25
N GLU A 140 11.12 5.50 0.01
CA GLU A 140 12.36 4.89 0.50
C GLU A 140 12.15 3.41 0.87
N ASP A 141 10.97 3.08 1.43
CA ASP A 141 10.66 1.73 1.85
C ASP A 141 9.29 1.27 1.37
N TYR A 142 9.22 0.05 0.83
CA TYR A 142 7.98 -0.66 0.53
C TYR A 142 7.97 -1.97 1.29
N VAL A 143 6.98 -2.17 2.13
CA VAL A 143 6.94 -3.27 3.12
C VAL A 143 5.71 -4.12 2.88
N LEU A 144 5.91 -5.39 2.58
CA LEU A 144 4.85 -6.39 2.43
C LEU A 144 4.82 -7.31 3.63
N ILE A 145 3.69 -7.36 4.32
CA ILE A 145 3.50 -8.11 5.55
C ILE A 145 2.61 -9.31 5.27
N SER A 146 3.09 -10.52 5.53
CA SER A 146 2.27 -11.72 5.39
C SER A 146 1.27 -11.83 6.52
N GLN A 147 0.02 -12.19 6.21
CA GLN A 147 -0.98 -12.54 7.23
C GLN A 147 -0.98 -14.02 7.60
N ASP A 148 -0.28 -14.87 6.83
CA ASP A 148 -0.32 -16.33 6.95
C ASP A 148 0.83 -16.88 7.80
N LYS A 149 1.90 -16.11 7.99
CA LYS A 149 3.07 -16.46 8.80
C LYS A 149 3.85 -15.20 9.18
N PRO A 150 4.70 -15.25 10.24
CA PRO A 150 5.51 -14.11 10.66
C PRO A 150 6.64 -13.85 9.66
N LEU A 151 6.30 -13.21 8.53
CA LEU A 151 7.21 -12.89 7.44
C LEU A 151 6.93 -11.48 6.92
N ILE A 152 7.99 -10.71 6.72
CA ILE A 152 7.99 -9.43 6.02
C ILE A 152 8.95 -9.49 4.84
N GLU A 153 8.50 -9.01 3.68
CA GLU A 153 9.32 -8.69 2.54
C GLU A 153 9.54 -7.17 2.54
N HIS A 154 10.75 -6.75 2.83
CA HIS A 154 11.13 -5.35 2.88
C HIS A 154 11.94 -4.99 1.65
N TYR A 155 11.45 -4.02 0.90
CA TYR A 155 12.15 -3.41 -0.21
C TYR A 155 12.62 -2.02 0.20
N SER A 156 13.93 -1.80 0.23
CA SER A 156 14.55 -0.51 0.55
C SER A 156 15.24 0.08 -0.67
N ARG A 157 15.06 1.39 -0.87
CA ARG A 157 15.73 2.12 -1.96
C ARG A 157 17.22 2.23 -1.67
N GLN A 158 18.03 2.06 -2.71
CA GLN A 158 19.48 2.18 -2.62
C GLN A 158 19.96 3.44 -3.35
N ASP A 159 21.08 4.02 -2.92
CA ASP A 159 21.66 5.26 -3.47
C ASP A 159 21.88 5.24 -4.99
N ASN A 160 22.02 4.06 -5.58
CA ASN A 160 22.27 3.87 -7.02
C ASN A 160 20.99 3.56 -7.84
N SER A 161 19.82 4.07 -7.40
CA SER A 161 18.53 3.93 -8.09
C SER A 161 17.96 2.51 -8.20
N GLY A 162 18.43 1.56 -7.39
CA GLY A 162 17.86 0.21 -7.30
C GLY A 162 17.05 0.00 -6.03
N TRP A 163 16.43 -1.17 -5.94
CA TRP A 163 15.71 -1.64 -4.76
C TRP A 163 16.33 -2.93 -4.24
N GLN A 164 16.63 -2.98 -2.95
CA GLN A 164 17.09 -4.19 -2.29
C GLN A 164 15.90 -4.86 -1.59
N LYS A 165 15.66 -6.12 -1.91
CA LYS A 165 14.70 -6.96 -1.20
C LYS A 165 15.39 -7.72 -0.07
N THR A 166 14.82 -7.67 1.13
CA THR A 166 15.19 -8.48 2.29
C THR A 166 13.96 -9.19 2.81
N GLU A 167 14.06 -10.50 3.05
CA GLU A 167 13.01 -11.28 3.72
C GLU A 167 13.41 -11.48 5.19
N ILE A 168 12.49 -11.16 6.09
CA ILE A 168 12.71 -11.23 7.54
C ILE A 168 11.61 -12.16 8.09
N GLU A 169 11.98 -13.22 8.81
CA GLU A 169 11.05 -14.25 9.26
C GLU A 169 11.28 -14.60 10.74
N GLY A 170 10.18 -14.93 11.44
CA GLY A 170 10.17 -15.39 12.82
C GLY A 170 9.68 -14.35 13.82
N LEU A 171 9.01 -14.80 14.89
CA LEU A 171 8.39 -13.90 15.89
C LEU A 171 9.40 -13.08 16.71
N ASP A 172 10.65 -13.54 16.79
CA ASP A 172 11.73 -12.81 17.48
C ASP A 172 12.44 -11.78 16.59
N ALA A 173 12.02 -11.69 15.32
CA ALA A 173 12.63 -10.79 14.35
C ALA A 173 12.20 -9.32 14.56
N VAL A 174 13.00 -8.42 14.01
CA VAL A 174 12.76 -6.96 14.04
C VAL A 174 13.00 -6.39 12.66
N LEU A 175 12.03 -5.66 12.13
CA LEU A 175 12.22 -4.80 10.97
C LEU A 175 12.68 -3.42 11.44
N LYS A 176 13.75 -2.89 10.84
CA LYS A 176 14.21 -1.52 11.03
C LYS A 176 13.97 -0.69 9.79
N LEU A 177 13.42 0.50 9.97
CA LEU A 177 13.14 1.47 8.92
C LEU A 177 13.92 2.74 9.22
N ASP A 178 15.14 2.81 8.67
CA ASP A 178 16.06 3.92 8.91
C ASP A 178 15.52 5.25 8.35
N SER A 179 14.77 5.20 7.24
CA SER A 179 14.15 6.37 6.60
C SER A 179 13.21 7.16 7.50
N VAL A 180 12.61 6.51 8.49
CA VAL A 180 11.65 7.09 9.45
C VAL A 180 12.05 6.87 10.90
N GLU A 181 13.21 6.24 11.14
CA GLU A 181 13.75 5.90 12.48
C GLU A 181 12.72 5.11 13.30
N CYS A 182 12.08 4.10 12.70
CA CYS A 182 11.13 3.24 13.36
C CYS A 182 11.59 1.79 13.34
N GLU A 183 11.16 1.02 14.37
CA GLU A 183 11.39 -0.41 14.47
C GLU A 183 10.05 -1.14 14.69
N ILE A 184 9.89 -2.30 14.09
CA ILE A 184 8.71 -3.15 14.26
C ILE A 184 9.19 -4.51 14.76
N THR A 185 8.87 -4.85 16.01
CA THR A 185 9.09 -6.21 16.52
C THR A 185 7.97 -7.11 16.03
N PHE A 186 8.31 -8.30 15.55
CA PHE A 186 7.30 -9.22 15.03
C PHE A 186 6.38 -9.77 16.13
N GLY A 187 6.89 -9.90 17.35
CA GLY A 187 6.08 -10.27 18.50
C GLY A 187 4.93 -9.29 18.76
N GLU A 188 5.15 -7.97 18.59
CA GLU A 188 4.10 -6.96 18.74
C GLU A 188 3.22 -6.87 17.48
N LEU A 189 3.82 -6.97 16.29
CA LEU A 189 3.08 -6.90 15.02
C LEU A 189 2.06 -8.03 14.87
N TYR A 190 2.46 -9.23 15.26
CA TYR A 190 1.64 -10.44 15.16
C TYR A 190 0.96 -10.84 16.48
N ASP A 191 0.91 -9.93 17.47
CA ASP A 191 0.19 -10.19 18.71
C ASP A 191 -1.28 -10.50 18.43
N LEU A 192 -1.79 -11.58 19.00
CA LEU A 192 -3.16 -12.12 18.78
C LEU A 192 -3.48 -12.55 17.33
N VAL A 193 -2.48 -12.69 16.47
CA VAL A 193 -2.68 -13.23 15.12
C VAL A 193 -2.54 -14.75 15.15
N GLU A 194 -3.58 -15.44 14.74
CA GLU A 194 -3.58 -16.90 14.61
C GLU A 194 -3.18 -17.29 13.19
N PHE A 195 -2.09 -18.04 13.05
CA PHE A 195 -1.66 -18.57 11.76
C PHE A 195 -2.34 -19.93 11.52
N SER A 196 -2.92 -20.08 10.31
CA SER A 196 -3.47 -21.38 9.90
C SER A 196 -2.34 -22.41 9.73
N ALA A 197 -2.54 -23.58 10.31
CA ALA A 197 -1.57 -24.68 10.25
C ALA A 197 -1.51 -25.31 8.84
#